data_7af4b7d734fb2f81f78d7a4331a5f9dc
#
_entry.id   7af4b7d734fb2f81f78d7a4331a5f9dc
#
_cell.length_a   1.000
_cell.length_b   1.000
_cell.length_c   1.000
_cell.angle_alpha   90.00
_cell.angle_beta   90.00
_cell.angle_gamma   90.00
#
_symmetry.space_group_name_H-M   'P 1'
#
loop_
_entity.id
_entity.type
_entity.pdbx_description
1 polymer ?
#
loop_
_entity_poly.entity_id
_entity_poly.type
_entity_poly.pdbx_seq_one_letter_code
_entity_poly.pdbx_strand_id
1 'polypeptide(L)'
;MARCLVTGHKGYIGSKLYQALIDDGHDVIGIDLKTEIPHDILIDLKEDADGKFHPYWYNFKPEYVFHLACWPRVAFSIEKPVETAINNILTNSIILNFARKVGSVKRLIYSSSSSVVGNGSGPESPYALQKYTAEVECTLYAKLYGLDTVSLRYFNVYSPDQKVDGAYATAVANWMKFIRENKNPYITGDGEQGRDMVNVNDVVSANIFAMNHPEKFNGCVFDVGTGNNISLNELKEIVQEIHPEVKFEYKDARAGDVALTRANIEPLKNIGWCANIDIREGMIECFSSLEKNV
;
A
#
# COMPACT_ATOMS: atom_id res chain seq x y z
N MET A 1 21.45 -8.47 -9.66
CA MET A 1 21.19 -7.08 -10.05
C MET A 1 20.16 -7.05 -11.18
N ALA A 2 19.05 -6.35 -11.02
CA ALA A 2 17.97 -6.21 -12.00
C ALA A 2 17.58 -4.73 -12.12
N ARG A 3 16.98 -4.35 -13.26
CA ARG A 3 16.46 -2.99 -13.43
C ARG A 3 15.01 -2.92 -12.97
N CYS A 4 14.74 -2.06 -11.99
CA CYS A 4 13.45 -1.91 -11.34
C CYS A 4 12.87 -0.50 -11.56
N LEU A 5 11.59 -0.44 -11.91
CA LEU A 5 10.83 0.82 -11.96
C LEU A 5 9.82 0.84 -10.82
N VAL A 6 9.86 1.88 -9.99
CA VAL A 6 8.90 2.09 -8.89
C VAL A 6 8.10 3.36 -9.16
N THR A 7 6.79 3.23 -9.39
CA THR A 7 5.91 4.39 -9.47
C THR A 7 5.32 4.69 -8.10
N GLY A 8 5.18 5.97 -7.76
CA GLY A 8 4.77 6.37 -6.41
C GLY A 8 5.88 6.22 -5.37
N HIS A 9 7.15 6.27 -5.79
CA HIS A 9 8.32 6.02 -4.94
C HIS A 9 8.56 7.09 -3.86
N LYS A 10 7.92 8.24 -3.92
CA LYS A 10 7.92 9.26 -2.85
C LYS A 10 6.76 9.09 -1.85
N GLY A 11 5.87 8.13 -2.12
CA GLY A 11 4.80 7.74 -1.19
C GLY A 11 5.32 6.95 0.00
N TYR A 12 4.44 6.71 0.98
CA TYR A 12 4.78 6.04 2.24
C TYR A 12 5.39 4.64 2.02
N ILE A 13 4.70 3.74 1.31
CA ILE A 13 5.20 2.38 1.03
C ILE A 13 6.27 2.43 -0.06
N GLY A 14 6.05 3.25 -1.10
CA GLY A 14 6.93 3.33 -2.26
C GLY A 14 8.35 3.75 -1.92
N SER A 15 8.54 4.68 -0.97
CA SER A 15 9.88 5.14 -0.57
C SER A 15 10.68 4.03 0.13
N LYS A 16 10.02 3.22 0.95
CA LYS A 16 10.67 2.09 1.64
C LYS A 16 11.03 0.96 0.66
N LEU A 17 10.12 0.63 -0.26
CA LEU A 17 10.39 -0.35 -1.30
C LEU A 17 11.53 0.12 -2.22
N TYR A 18 11.52 1.39 -2.63
CA TYR A 18 12.56 1.98 -3.46
C TYR A 18 13.94 1.87 -2.79
N GLN A 19 14.04 2.23 -1.51
CA GLN A 19 15.28 2.12 -0.76
C GLN A 19 15.73 0.66 -0.60
N ALA A 20 14.82 -0.25 -0.23
CA ALA A 20 15.14 -1.66 -0.07
C ALA A 20 15.68 -2.29 -1.36
N LEU A 21 15.13 -1.93 -2.52
CA LEU A 21 15.64 -2.40 -3.82
C LEU A 21 17.04 -1.87 -4.12
N ILE A 22 17.35 -0.62 -3.74
CA ILE A 22 18.71 -0.06 -3.87
C ILE A 22 19.68 -0.79 -2.94
N ASP A 23 19.29 -1.01 -1.68
CA ASP A 23 20.11 -1.68 -0.67
C ASP A 23 20.41 -3.14 -1.08
N ASP A 24 19.48 -3.80 -1.78
CA ASP A 24 19.67 -5.13 -2.39
C ASP A 24 20.53 -5.10 -3.67
N GLY A 25 21.05 -3.92 -4.08
CA GLY A 25 21.96 -3.77 -5.21
C GLY A 25 21.29 -3.80 -6.58
N HIS A 26 20.00 -3.48 -6.67
CA HIS A 26 19.30 -3.31 -7.95
C HIS A 26 19.55 -1.93 -8.55
N ASP A 27 19.39 -1.82 -9.87
CA ASP A 27 19.34 -0.53 -10.58
C ASP A 27 17.89 -0.05 -10.58
N VAL A 28 17.60 1.06 -9.88
CA VAL A 28 16.23 1.46 -9.59
C VAL A 28 15.98 2.89 -10.07
N ILE A 29 14.89 3.08 -10.81
CA ILE A 29 14.36 4.42 -11.11
C ILE A 29 12.98 4.61 -10.49
N GLY A 30 12.70 5.83 -10.06
CA GLY A 30 11.42 6.24 -9.48
C GLY A 30 10.65 7.19 -10.38
N ILE A 31 9.33 7.06 -10.40
CA ILE A 31 8.41 8.02 -11.02
C ILE A 31 7.39 8.46 -9.97
N ASP A 32 7.24 9.77 -9.80
CA ASP A 32 6.27 10.37 -8.87
C ASP A 32 5.84 11.75 -9.36
N LEU A 33 4.75 12.27 -8.82
CA LEU A 33 4.32 13.66 -9.00
C LEU A 33 5.17 14.66 -8.17
N LYS A 34 6.00 14.15 -7.26
CA LYS A 34 6.91 14.93 -6.42
C LYS A 34 8.33 14.42 -6.62
N THR A 35 9.28 15.28 -6.99
CA THR A 35 10.70 14.94 -7.03
C THR A 35 11.53 16.01 -6.35
N GLU A 36 12.54 15.55 -5.61
CA GLU A 36 13.55 16.39 -4.99
C GLU A 36 14.98 15.92 -5.36
N ILE A 37 15.10 14.89 -6.19
CA ILE A 37 16.37 14.24 -6.51
C ILE A 37 16.64 14.30 -8.03
N PRO A 38 17.89 14.58 -8.47
CA PRO A 38 18.23 14.76 -9.89
C PRO A 38 17.97 13.54 -10.80
N HIS A 39 17.86 12.35 -10.23
CA HIS A 39 17.64 11.09 -10.98
C HIS A 39 16.19 10.60 -10.98
N ASP A 40 15.31 11.27 -10.22
CA ASP A 40 13.89 10.95 -10.23
C ASP A 40 13.18 11.80 -11.28
N ILE A 41 12.19 11.23 -11.94
CA ILE A 41 11.44 11.95 -12.95
C ILE A 41 10.10 12.39 -12.37
N LEU A 42 9.89 13.70 -12.41
CA LEU A 42 8.58 14.29 -12.20
C LEU A 42 7.76 14.05 -13.46
N ILE A 43 6.92 13.05 -13.43
CA ILE A 43 6.00 12.77 -14.53
C ILE A 43 4.61 12.55 -13.95
N ASP A 44 3.65 13.32 -14.43
CA ASP A 44 2.27 12.91 -14.34
C ASP A 44 2.05 11.78 -15.37
N LEU A 45 1.92 10.56 -14.90
CA LEU A 45 1.73 9.39 -15.78
C LEU A 45 0.57 9.57 -16.77
N LYS A 46 -0.40 10.43 -16.47
CA LYS A 46 -1.51 10.75 -17.37
C LYS A 46 -1.07 11.45 -18.66
N GLU A 47 0.07 12.12 -18.66
CA GLU A 47 0.63 12.77 -19.86
C GLU A 47 1.07 11.74 -20.91
N ASP A 48 1.33 10.51 -20.50
CA ASP A 48 1.71 9.39 -21.38
C ASP A 48 0.49 8.61 -21.94
N ALA A 49 -0.73 9.13 -21.80
CA ALA A 49 -1.95 8.45 -22.20
C ALA A 49 -2.04 8.14 -23.72
N ASP A 50 -1.33 8.89 -24.56
CA ASP A 50 -1.21 8.65 -25.99
C ASP A 50 -0.23 7.51 -26.37
N GLY A 51 0.44 6.95 -25.35
CA GLY A 51 1.42 5.87 -25.50
C GLY A 51 2.79 6.31 -26.01
N LYS A 52 3.09 7.60 -25.92
CA LYS A 52 4.42 8.17 -26.16
C LYS A 52 5.15 8.31 -24.82
N PHE A 53 5.55 7.17 -24.30
CA PHE A 53 6.24 7.12 -23.00
C PHE A 53 7.49 7.99 -22.97
N HIS A 54 7.71 8.68 -21.86
CA HIS A 54 8.87 9.53 -21.69
C HIS A 54 10.17 8.72 -21.95
N PRO A 55 11.11 9.22 -22.78
CA PRO A 55 12.28 8.45 -23.24
C PRO A 55 13.13 7.86 -22.14
N TYR A 56 13.21 8.54 -20.98
CA TYR A 56 14.06 8.10 -19.88
C TYR A 56 13.64 6.73 -19.34
N TRP A 57 12.38 6.53 -18.95
CA TRP A 57 11.94 5.24 -18.42
C TRP A 57 11.72 4.20 -19.51
N TYR A 58 11.39 4.61 -20.74
CA TYR A 58 11.32 3.71 -21.87
C TYR A 58 12.69 3.15 -22.23
N ASN A 59 13.75 3.99 -22.26
CA ASN A 59 15.11 3.57 -22.58
C ASN A 59 15.80 2.82 -21.42
N PHE A 60 15.33 3.01 -20.18
CA PHE A 60 15.81 2.27 -19.02
C PHE A 60 15.52 0.77 -19.14
N LYS A 61 14.46 0.39 -19.85
CA LYS A 61 14.06 -1.01 -20.08
C LYS A 61 13.97 -1.81 -18.78
N PRO A 62 13.06 -1.45 -17.85
CA PRO A 62 12.94 -2.16 -16.58
C PRO A 62 12.58 -3.62 -16.80
N GLU A 63 13.11 -4.49 -15.93
CA GLU A 63 12.78 -5.91 -15.87
C GLU A 63 11.63 -6.18 -14.90
N TYR A 64 11.50 -5.32 -13.88
CA TYR A 64 10.40 -5.37 -12.92
C TYR A 64 9.78 -3.99 -12.74
N VAL A 65 8.47 -3.98 -12.64
CA VAL A 65 7.70 -2.75 -12.43
C VAL A 65 6.87 -2.91 -11.16
N PHE A 66 7.07 -2.01 -10.20
CA PHE A 66 6.27 -1.89 -8.99
C PHE A 66 5.35 -0.69 -9.13
N HIS A 67 4.06 -0.96 -9.27
CA HIS A 67 3.08 0.11 -9.50
C HIS A 67 2.34 0.45 -8.22
N LEU A 68 2.84 1.50 -7.51
CA LEU A 68 2.27 2.01 -6.28
C LEU A 68 1.62 3.39 -6.44
N ALA A 69 1.85 4.08 -7.56
CA ALA A 69 1.28 5.40 -7.81
C ALA A 69 -0.24 5.35 -7.82
N CYS A 70 -0.86 5.99 -6.85
CA CYS A 70 -2.31 6.17 -6.78
C CYS A 70 -2.66 7.27 -5.76
N TRP A 71 -3.89 7.75 -5.78
CA TRP A 71 -4.46 8.53 -4.69
C TRP A 71 -5.19 7.61 -3.71
N PRO A 72 -4.55 7.27 -2.55
CA PRO A 72 -4.94 6.12 -1.73
C PRO A 72 -5.93 6.49 -0.60
N ARG A 73 -7.02 7.20 -0.87
CA ARG A 73 -7.92 7.68 0.18
C ARG A 73 -9.38 7.39 -0.15
N VAL A 74 -10.01 6.51 0.64
CA VAL A 74 -11.44 6.18 0.49
C VAL A 74 -12.29 7.45 0.54
N ALA A 75 -12.18 8.24 1.60
CA ALA A 75 -13.01 9.43 1.76
C ALA A 75 -12.75 10.49 0.69
N PHE A 76 -11.49 10.67 0.26
CA PHE A 76 -11.18 11.57 -0.85
C PHE A 76 -11.80 11.08 -2.17
N SER A 77 -11.88 9.77 -2.39
CA SER A 77 -12.53 9.20 -3.57
C SER A 77 -14.05 9.39 -3.57
N ILE A 78 -14.66 9.47 -2.40
CA ILE A 78 -16.10 9.79 -2.26
C ILE A 78 -16.34 11.27 -2.57
N GLU A 79 -15.46 12.14 -2.10
CA GLU A 79 -15.54 13.59 -2.35
C GLU A 79 -15.21 13.93 -3.81
N LYS A 80 -14.21 13.24 -4.42
CA LYS A 80 -13.65 13.51 -5.75
C LYS A 80 -13.62 12.25 -6.63
N PRO A 81 -14.78 11.61 -6.91
CA PRO A 81 -14.80 10.29 -7.56
C PRO A 81 -14.23 10.31 -8.99
N VAL A 82 -14.49 11.36 -9.76
CA VAL A 82 -14.01 11.48 -11.14
C VAL A 82 -12.51 11.71 -11.17
N GLU A 83 -11.99 12.63 -10.36
CA GLU A 83 -10.57 12.94 -10.31
C GLU A 83 -9.73 11.72 -9.89
N THR A 84 -10.22 10.98 -8.87
CA THR A 84 -9.55 9.77 -8.40
C THR A 84 -9.63 8.64 -9.43
N ALA A 85 -10.74 8.50 -10.17
CA ALA A 85 -10.85 7.51 -11.24
C ALA A 85 -9.86 7.81 -12.38
N ILE A 86 -9.77 9.05 -12.82
CA ILE A 86 -8.79 9.47 -13.83
C ILE A 86 -7.37 9.17 -13.36
N ASN A 87 -7.06 9.48 -12.10
CA ASN A 87 -5.72 9.24 -11.57
C ASN A 87 -5.43 7.74 -11.39
N ASN A 88 -6.33 6.98 -10.78
CA ASN A 88 -6.04 5.60 -10.35
C ASN A 88 -6.23 4.56 -11.46
N ILE A 89 -7.28 4.70 -12.28
CA ILE A 89 -7.55 3.74 -13.37
C ILE A 89 -6.67 4.03 -14.58
N LEU A 90 -6.64 5.30 -15.04
CA LEU A 90 -5.89 5.65 -16.24
C LEU A 90 -4.38 5.39 -16.05
N THR A 91 -3.79 5.74 -14.90
CA THR A 91 -2.37 5.49 -14.68
C THR A 91 -2.05 3.99 -14.66
N ASN A 92 -2.94 3.14 -14.12
CA ASN A 92 -2.77 1.69 -14.18
C ASN A 92 -2.76 1.18 -15.63
N SER A 93 -3.73 1.61 -16.45
CA SER A 93 -3.77 1.25 -17.87
C SER A 93 -2.52 1.71 -18.62
N ILE A 94 -2.00 2.91 -18.33
CA ILE A 94 -0.78 3.44 -18.93
C ILE A 94 0.45 2.58 -18.55
N ILE A 95 0.62 2.25 -17.27
CA ILE A 95 1.74 1.44 -16.81
C ILE A 95 1.70 0.01 -17.36
N LEU A 96 0.52 -0.60 -17.41
CA LEU A 96 0.34 -1.90 -18.05
C LEU A 96 0.69 -1.88 -19.56
N ASN A 97 0.23 -0.85 -20.26
CA ASN A 97 0.55 -0.67 -21.68
C ASN A 97 2.04 -0.41 -21.91
N PHE A 98 2.68 0.39 -21.04
CA PHE A 98 4.13 0.58 -21.06
C PHE A 98 4.86 -0.75 -20.86
N ALA A 99 4.55 -1.49 -19.78
CA ALA A 99 5.19 -2.75 -19.46
C ALA A 99 5.12 -3.76 -20.62
N ARG A 100 3.96 -3.79 -21.31
CA ARG A 100 3.77 -4.59 -22.52
C ARG A 100 4.64 -4.12 -23.69
N LYS A 101 4.67 -2.79 -23.95
CA LYS A 101 5.33 -2.24 -25.16
C LYS A 101 6.86 -2.21 -25.05
N VAL A 102 7.40 -1.98 -23.85
CA VAL A 102 8.86 -1.93 -23.67
C VAL A 102 9.52 -3.28 -23.88
N GLY A 103 8.80 -4.38 -23.67
CA GLY A 103 9.22 -5.75 -23.99
C GLY A 103 10.30 -6.35 -23.09
N SER A 104 10.80 -5.58 -22.13
CA SER A 104 11.82 -6.03 -21.16
C SER A 104 11.25 -6.48 -19.81
N VAL A 105 9.98 -6.12 -19.51
CA VAL A 105 9.34 -6.41 -18.24
C VAL A 105 9.04 -7.89 -18.11
N LYS A 106 9.67 -8.50 -17.10
CA LYS A 106 9.46 -9.90 -16.70
C LYS A 106 8.22 -10.04 -15.81
N ARG A 107 8.00 -9.05 -14.93
CA ARG A 107 6.85 -9.03 -14.01
C ARG A 107 6.45 -7.61 -13.63
N LEU A 108 5.15 -7.39 -13.54
CA LEU A 108 4.55 -6.19 -12.95
C LEU A 108 3.85 -6.55 -11.63
N ILE A 109 4.24 -5.89 -10.55
CA ILE A 109 3.67 -6.04 -9.22
C ILE A 109 2.78 -4.82 -8.96
N TYR A 110 1.48 -5.06 -8.82
CA TYR A 110 0.48 -4.02 -8.58
C TYR A 110 0.11 -3.94 -7.11
N SER A 111 0.15 -2.74 -6.54
CA SER A 111 -0.26 -2.45 -5.17
C SER A 111 -1.76 -2.24 -5.09
N SER A 112 -2.49 -3.28 -4.73
CA SER A 112 -3.92 -3.24 -4.47
C SER A 112 -4.23 -2.95 -2.99
N SER A 113 -5.45 -3.17 -2.55
CA SER A 113 -5.93 -2.81 -1.21
C SER A 113 -6.96 -3.81 -0.68
N SER A 114 -6.95 -4.05 0.61
CA SER A 114 -8.01 -4.80 1.32
C SER A 114 -9.40 -4.20 1.13
N SER A 115 -9.51 -2.91 0.81
CA SER A 115 -10.79 -2.25 0.54
C SER A 115 -11.58 -2.88 -0.61
N VAL A 116 -10.91 -3.62 -1.51
CA VAL A 116 -11.54 -4.38 -2.60
C VAL A 116 -12.50 -5.43 -2.08
N VAL A 117 -12.22 -6.00 -0.92
CA VAL A 117 -13.05 -7.06 -0.31
C VAL A 117 -14.31 -6.49 0.34
N GLY A 118 -14.28 -5.23 0.82
CA GLY A 118 -15.36 -4.61 1.57
C GLY A 118 -15.74 -5.44 2.81
N ASN A 119 -17.04 -5.52 3.08
CA ASN A 119 -17.61 -6.42 4.11
C ASN A 119 -17.89 -7.84 3.57
N GLY A 120 -17.14 -8.30 2.55
CA GLY A 120 -17.35 -9.59 1.88
C GLY A 120 -18.26 -9.52 0.64
N SER A 121 -18.84 -8.36 0.35
CA SER A 121 -19.71 -8.11 -0.83
C SER A 121 -19.00 -7.43 -2.01
N GLY A 122 -17.71 -7.14 -1.87
CA GLY A 122 -16.91 -6.44 -2.87
C GLY A 122 -16.71 -4.95 -2.58
N PRO A 123 -16.30 -4.15 -3.58
CA PRO A 123 -15.96 -2.75 -3.39
C PRO A 123 -17.14 -1.90 -2.90
N GLU A 124 -16.97 -1.17 -1.79
CA GLU A 124 -17.97 -0.31 -1.18
C GLU A 124 -17.64 1.20 -1.28
N SER A 125 -16.61 1.54 -2.07
CA SER A 125 -16.23 2.95 -2.32
C SER A 125 -15.65 3.12 -3.73
N PRO A 126 -15.61 4.36 -4.28
CA PRO A 126 -14.95 4.62 -5.56
C PRO A 126 -13.49 4.17 -5.56
N TYR A 127 -12.72 4.42 -4.50
CA TYR A 127 -11.34 3.94 -4.37
C TYR A 127 -11.25 2.41 -4.44
N ALA A 128 -12.10 1.70 -3.71
CA ALA A 128 -12.13 0.24 -3.71
C ALA A 128 -12.45 -0.31 -5.11
N LEU A 129 -13.43 0.28 -5.80
CA LEU A 129 -13.79 -0.06 -7.18
C LEU A 129 -12.62 0.20 -8.14
N GLN A 130 -11.91 1.33 -7.99
CA GLN A 130 -10.75 1.66 -8.82
C GLN A 130 -9.62 0.64 -8.64
N LYS A 131 -9.35 0.22 -7.39
CA LYS A 131 -8.37 -0.83 -7.09
C LYS A 131 -8.78 -2.18 -7.68
N TYR A 132 -10.04 -2.55 -7.54
CA TYR A 132 -10.57 -3.78 -8.15
C TYR A 132 -10.49 -3.76 -9.69
N THR A 133 -10.84 -2.65 -10.33
CA THR A 133 -10.72 -2.47 -11.79
C THR A 133 -9.27 -2.70 -12.23
N ALA A 134 -8.31 -2.16 -11.51
CA ALA A 134 -6.89 -2.35 -11.82
C ALA A 134 -6.42 -3.81 -11.64
N GLU A 135 -6.92 -4.55 -10.64
CA GLU A 135 -6.67 -6.00 -10.53
C GLU A 135 -7.19 -6.76 -11.75
N VAL A 136 -8.41 -6.43 -12.20
CA VAL A 136 -9.01 -7.03 -13.39
C VAL A 136 -8.18 -6.71 -14.65
N GLU A 137 -7.70 -5.47 -14.78
CA GLU A 137 -6.80 -5.10 -15.89
C GLU A 137 -5.49 -5.89 -15.84
N CYS A 138 -4.85 -6.04 -14.66
CA CYS A 138 -3.63 -6.85 -14.49
C CYS A 138 -3.86 -8.30 -14.96
N THR A 139 -4.96 -8.91 -14.55
CA THR A 139 -5.34 -10.27 -14.97
C THR A 139 -5.59 -10.37 -16.48
N LEU A 140 -6.25 -9.37 -17.07
CA LEU A 140 -6.49 -9.33 -18.53
C LEU A 140 -5.17 -9.18 -19.31
N TYR A 141 -4.25 -8.34 -18.85
CA TYR A 141 -2.95 -8.18 -19.51
C TYR A 141 -2.10 -9.45 -19.44
N ALA A 142 -2.16 -10.17 -18.34
CA ALA A 142 -1.51 -11.49 -18.24
C ALA A 142 -2.11 -12.47 -19.26
N LYS A 143 -3.43 -12.54 -19.34
CA LYS A 143 -4.15 -13.47 -20.22
C LYS A 143 -4.01 -13.12 -21.70
N LEU A 144 -4.13 -11.85 -22.06
CA LEU A 144 -4.20 -11.42 -23.46
C LEU A 144 -2.83 -11.15 -24.08
N TYR A 145 -1.86 -10.69 -23.28
CA TYR A 145 -0.57 -10.25 -23.77
C TYR A 145 0.61 -11.05 -23.21
N GLY A 146 0.36 -12.01 -22.29
CA GLY A 146 1.41 -12.81 -21.67
C GLY A 146 2.32 -12.02 -20.71
N LEU A 147 1.92 -10.80 -20.32
CA LEU A 147 2.61 -10.00 -19.31
C LEU A 147 2.39 -10.63 -17.95
N ASP A 148 3.43 -11.13 -17.31
CA ASP A 148 3.28 -11.65 -15.95
C ASP A 148 2.96 -10.52 -14.98
N THR A 149 1.79 -10.58 -14.35
CA THR A 149 1.32 -9.61 -13.37
C THR A 149 0.90 -10.30 -12.09
N VAL A 150 1.05 -9.60 -10.97
CA VAL A 150 0.54 -10.00 -9.65
C VAL A 150 -0.01 -8.78 -8.92
N SER A 151 -1.16 -8.93 -8.28
CA SER A 151 -1.77 -7.89 -7.46
C SER A 151 -1.65 -8.26 -5.98
N LEU A 152 -1.11 -7.36 -5.17
CA LEU A 152 -0.93 -7.53 -3.73
C LEU A 152 -1.89 -6.58 -3.00
N ARG A 153 -2.91 -7.14 -2.34
CA ARG A 153 -3.88 -6.40 -1.52
C ARG A 153 -3.29 -6.13 -0.15
N TYR A 154 -2.82 -4.92 0.10
CA TYR A 154 -2.29 -4.55 1.41
C TYR A 154 -3.44 -4.33 2.39
N PHE A 155 -3.35 -4.98 3.53
CA PHE A 155 -4.20 -4.72 4.69
C PHE A 155 -3.59 -3.58 5.51
N ASN A 156 -4.25 -3.09 6.52
CA ASN A 156 -3.93 -1.86 7.24
C ASN A 156 -2.43 -1.69 7.57
N VAL A 157 -1.70 -1.03 6.69
CA VAL A 157 -0.24 -0.88 6.79
C VAL A 157 0.12 0.13 7.86
N TYR A 158 1.08 -0.21 8.72
CA TYR A 158 1.58 0.65 9.80
C TYR A 158 3.11 0.66 9.88
N SER A 159 3.68 1.70 10.49
CA SER A 159 5.08 1.81 10.92
C SER A 159 5.30 3.01 11.85
N PRO A 160 6.43 3.06 12.58
CA PRO A 160 6.76 4.18 13.48
C PRO A 160 6.89 5.54 12.80
N ASP A 161 7.29 5.55 11.54
CA ASP A 161 7.54 6.76 10.73
C ASP A 161 6.38 7.11 9.78
N GLN A 162 5.22 6.48 9.95
CA GLN A 162 4.05 6.78 9.14
C GLN A 162 3.62 8.24 9.34
N LYS A 163 3.72 9.05 8.28
CA LYS A 163 3.29 10.44 8.31
C LYS A 163 1.77 10.56 8.36
N VAL A 164 1.30 11.48 9.18
CA VAL A 164 -0.12 11.81 9.31
C VAL A 164 -0.43 13.00 8.39
N ASP A 165 -0.73 12.72 7.13
CA ASP A 165 -1.15 13.74 6.18
C ASP A 165 -2.67 13.76 6.07
N GLY A 166 -3.32 14.78 6.66
CA GLY A 166 -4.74 15.05 6.50
C GLY A 166 -5.69 14.21 7.38
N ALA A 167 -6.99 14.38 7.16
CA ALA A 167 -8.08 13.86 8.01
C ALA A 167 -8.29 12.33 7.96
N TYR A 168 -7.53 11.60 7.16
CA TYR A 168 -7.81 10.19 6.84
C TYR A 168 -6.65 9.25 7.18
N ALA A 169 -5.80 9.62 8.14
CA ALA A 169 -4.74 8.75 8.62
C ALA A 169 -5.32 7.51 9.34
N THR A 170 -4.55 6.41 9.36
CA THR A 170 -4.92 5.21 10.12
C THR A 170 -5.05 5.51 11.61
N ALA A 171 -5.74 4.66 12.36
CA ALA A 171 -5.88 4.84 13.81
C ALA A 171 -4.50 4.98 14.48
N VAL A 172 -3.54 4.08 14.16
CA VAL A 172 -2.17 4.11 14.70
C VAL A 172 -1.48 5.44 14.42
N ALA A 173 -1.48 5.88 13.17
CA ALA A 173 -0.84 7.15 12.80
C ALA A 173 -1.48 8.36 13.49
N ASN A 174 -2.82 8.38 13.60
CA ASN A 174 -3.54 9.44 14.32
C ASN A 174 -3.19 9.42 15.82
N TRP A 175 -3.18 8.25 16.45
CA TRP A 175 -2.85 8.15 17.88
C TRP A 175 -1.40 8.58 18.14
N MET A 176 -0.43 8.15 17.33
CA MET A 176 0.94 8.64 17.42
C MET A 176 1.02 10.17 17.33
N LYS A 177 0.28 10.78 16.40
CA LYS A 177 0.22 12.24 16.28
C LYS A 177 -0.37 12.90 17.52
N PHE A 178 -1.52 12.42 18.02
CA PHE A 178 -2.17 12.99 19.18
C PHE A 178 -1.27 12.91 20.43
N ILE A 179 -0.60 11.78 20.63
CA ILE A 179 0.34 11.60 21.75
C ILE A 179 1.54 12.56 21.63
N ARG A 180 2.15 12.69 20.44
CA ARG A 180 3.23 13.68 20.20
C ARG A 180 2.79 15.13 20.46
N GLU A 181 1.52 15.44 20.24
CA GLU A 181 0.94 16.77 20.49
C GLU A 181 0.41 16.92 21.92
N ASN A 182 0.67 15.97 22.84
CA ASN A 182 0.10 15.90 24.19
C ASN A 182 -1.43 16.03 24.23
N LYS A 183 -2.11 15.41 23.25
CA LYS A 183 -3.57 15.35 23.12
C LYS A 183 -4.08 13.93 23.34
N ASN A 184 -5.32 13.82 23.82
CA ASN A 184 -5.95 12.51 23.97
C ASN A 184 -6.32 11.92 22.60
N PRO A 185 -5.85 10.69 22.28
CA PRO A 185 -6.35 9.94 21.13
C PRO A 185 -7.82 9.60 21.31
N TYR A 186 -8.49 9.28 20.19
CA TYR A 186 -9.87 8.84 20.26
C TYR A 186 -10.14 7.58 19.47
N ILE A 187 -11.15 6.84 19.90
CA ILE A 187 -11.70 5.65 19.28
C ILE A 187 -13.09 6.01 18.74
N THR A 188 -13.41 5.61 17.51
CA THR A 188 -14.76 5.75 16.96
C THR A 188 -15.57 4.49 17.21
N GLY A 189 -16.84 4.60 17.55
CA GLY A 189 -17.68 3.48 17.95
C GLY A 189 -17.30 2.93 19.33
N ASP A 190 -17.50 1.64 19.51
CA ASP A 190 -17.22 0.92 20.77
C ASP A 190 -15.76 0.38 20.88
N GLY A 191 -15.00 0.48 19.79
CA GLY A 191 -13.62 0.02 19.73
C GLY A 191 -13.45 -1.48 19.43
N GLU A 192 -14.53 -2.22 19.21
CA GLU A 192 -14.50 -3.66 18.91
C GLU A 192 -14.23 -3.97 17.42
N GLN A 193 -14.21 -2.94 16.57
CA GLN A 193 -13.88 -3.12 15.17
C GLN A 193 -12.45 -3.64 15.00
N GLY A 194 -12.33 -4.85 14.45
CA GLY A 194 -11.04 -5.53 14.24
C GLY A 194 -10.38 -5.16 12.91
N ARG A 195 -9.07 -5.01 12.95
CA ARG A 195 -8.25 -4.76 11.77
C ARG A 195 -7.10 -5.75 11.69
N ASP A 196 -6.94 -6.37 10.52
CA ASP A 196 -5.68 -7.03 10.20
C ASP A 196 -4.66 -5.94 9.87
N MET A 197 -3.62 -5.84 10.67
CA MET A 197 -2.60 -4.81 10.56
C MET A 197 -1.27 -5.44 10.18
N VAL A 198 -0.64 -4.92 9.13
CA VAL A 198 0.63 -5.43 8.62
C VAL A 198 1.71 -4.35 8.70
N ASN A 199 2.90 -4.71 9.16
CA ASN A 199 4.03 -3.79 9.17
C ASN A 199 4.48 -3.46 7.75
N VAL A 200 4.91 -2.21 7.52
CA VAL A 200 5.38 -1.78 6.20
C VAL A 200 6.57 -2.59 5.70
N ASN A 201 7.44 -3.09 6.59
CA ASN A 201 8.57 -3.93 6.20
C ASN A 201 8.13 -5.29 5.68
N ASP A 202 7.05 -5.86 6.22
CA ASP A 202 6.43 -7.07 5.66
C ASP A 202 5.81 -6.80 4.28
N VAL A 203 5.19 -5.63 4.09
CA VAL A 203 4.69 -5.23 2.76
C VAL A 203 5.83 -5.09 1.75
N VAL A 204 6.94 -4.49 2.14
CA VAL A 204 8.15 -4.41 1.30
C VAL A 204 8.67 -5.80 0.98
N SER A 205 8.78 -6.68 1.99
CA SER A 205 9.24 -8.06 1.79
C SER A 205 8.32 -8.86 0.86
N ALA A 206 6.99 -8.65 0.92
CA ALA A 206 6.04 -9.27 0.00
C ALA A 206 6.27 -8.85 -1.46
N ASN A 207 6.58 -7.57 -1.71
CA ASN A 207 6.90 -7.07 -3.05
C ASN A 207 8.21 -7.69 -3.57
N ILE A 208 9.25 -7.75 -2.75
CA ILE A 208 10.54 -8.35 -3.11
C ILE A 208 10.40 -9.86 -3.31
N PHE A 209 9.60 -10.54 -2.46
CA PHE A 209 9.26 -11.95 -2.67
C PHE A 209 8.56 -12.15 -4.01
N ALA A 210 7.53 -11.35 -4.32
CA ALA A 210 6.83 -11.43 -5.59
C ALA A 210 7.75 -11.17 -6.79
N MET A 211 8.72 -10.25 -6.67
CA MET A 211 9.75 -10.02 -7.70
C MET A 211 10.58 -11.28 -7.94
N ASN A 212 11.05 -11.93 -6.88
CA ASN A 212 12.03 -13.03 -6.92
C ASN A 212 11.40 -14.41 -7.10
N HIS A 213 10.09 -14.54 -6.99
CA HIS A 213 9.40 -15.82 -7.11
C HIS A 213 9.63 -16.44 -8.51
N PRO A 214 10.09 -17.71 -8.61
CA PRO A 214 10.50 -18.29 -9.88
C PRO A 214 9.34 -18.54 -10.85
N GLU A 215 8.15 -18.83 -10.33
CA GLU A 215 6.98 -19.16 -11.11
C GLU A 215 6.22 -17.90 -11.53
N LYS A 216 5.56 -17.95 -12.69
CA LYS A 216 4.67 -16.87 -13.14
C LYS A 216 3.39 -16.84 -12.31
N PHE A 217 2.97 -15.63 -11.96
CA PHE A 217 1.70 -15.42 -11.27
C PHE A 217 0.48 -15.33 -12.20
N ASN A 218 0.69 -14.96 -13.46
CA ASN A 218 -0.35 -14.93 -14.48
C ASN A 218 -1.62 -14.15 -14.10
N GLY A 219 -1.46 -13.02 -13.40
CA GLY A 219 -2.58 -12.19 -12.97
C GLY A 219 -3.19 -12.58 -11.63
N CYS A 220 -2.54 -13.44 -10.83
CA CYS A 220 -2.99 -13.79 -9.49
C CYS A 220 -3.09 -12.56 -8.57
N VAL A 221 -3.98 -12.68 -7.60
CA VAL A 221 -4.22 -11.69 -6.55
C VAL A 221 -3.98 -12.34 -5.21
N PHE A 222 -3.23 -11.69 -4.33
CA PHE A 222 -2.92 -12.17 -2.99
C PHE A 222 -3.18 -11.10 -1.94
N ASP A 223 -3.70 -11.52 -0.79
CA ASP A 223 -3.80 -10.67 0.38
C ASP A 223 -2.46 -10.62 1.12
N VAL A 224 -2.02 -9.41 1.46
CA VAL A 224 -0.80 -9.14 2.25
C VAL A 224 -1.24 -8.57 3.60
N GLY A 225 -1.28 -9.43 4.59
CA GLY A 225 -1.67 -9.17 5.97
C GLY A 225 -1.08 -10.24 6.88
N THR A 226 -1.49 -10.24 8.14
CA THR A 226 -1.05 -11.22 9.14
C THR A 226 -2.00 -12.41 9.26
N GLY A 227 -3.22 -12.29 8.74
CA GLY A 227 -4.31 -13.24 8.95
C GLY A 227 -4.93 -13.16 10.35
N ASN A 228 -4.52 -12.20 11.17
CA ASN A 228 -5.02 -11.97 12.52
C ASN A 228 -5.64 -10.58 12.62
N ASN A 229 -6.62 -10.45 13.48
CA ASN A 229 -7.25 -9.17 13.76
C ASN A 229 -6.83 -8.69 15.14
N ILE A 230 -6.72 -7.38 15.26
CA ILE A 230 -6.61 -6.70 16.54
C ILE A 230 -7.70 -5.62 16.60
N SER A 231 -8.43 -5.54 17.71
CA SER A 231 -9.44 -4.50 17.93
C SER A 231 -8.78 -3.17 18.30
N LEU A 232 -9.49 -2.06 18.15
CA LEU A 232 -8.98 -0.78 18.64
C LEU A 232 -8.84 -0.75 20.17
N ASN A 233 -9.67 -1.53 20.91
CA ASN A 233 -9.55 -1.67 22.34
C ASN A 233 -8.26 -2.42 22.73
N GLU A 234 -7.93 -3.53 22.08
CA GLU A 234 -6.67 -4.23 22.29
C GLU A 234 -5.45 -3.36 21.93
N LEU A 235 -5.51 -2.61 20.84
CA LEU A 235 -4.46 -1.63 20.50
C LEU A 235 -4.30 -0.55 21.56
N LYS A 236 -5.41 -0.03 22.08
CA LYS A 236 -5.40 0.93 23.19
C LYS A 236 -4.68 0.36 24.42
N GLU A 237 -4.92 -0.90 24.78
CA GLU A 237 -4.24 -1.56 25.90
C GLU A 237 -2.72 -1.57 25.70
N ILE A 238 -2.23 -1.93 24.51
CA ILE A 238 -0.81 -1.90 24.18
C ILE A 238 -0.24 -0.47 24.33
N VAL A 239 -0.96 0.54 23.86
CA VAL A 239 -0.54 1.94 23.99
C VAL A 239 -0.48 2.37 25.45
N GLN A 240 -1.45 1.98 26.27
CA GLN A 240 -1.50 2.34 27.69
C GLN A 240 -0.48 1.59 28.56
N GLU A 241 0.03 0.44 28.11
CA GLU A 241 1.18 -0.20 28.75
C GLU A 241 2.47 0.63 28.58
N ILE A 242 2.62 1.32 27.44
CA ILE A 242 3.79 2.15 27.13
C ILE A 242 3.62 3.58 27.67
N HIS A 243 2.42 4.13 27.55
CA HIS A 243 2.02 5.48 27.94
C HIS A 243 0.83 5.44 28.91
N PRO A 244 1.03 5.08 30.19
CA PRO A 244 -0.07 4.94 31.17
C PRO A 244 -0.87 6.23 31.41
N GLU A 245 -0.25 7.39 31.16
CA GLU A 245 -0.87 8.71 31.28
C GLU A 245 -1.89 9.02 30.18
N VAL A 246 -1.82 8.33 29.02
CA VAL A 246 -2.66 8.61 27.85
C VAL A 246 -4.10 8.16 28.11
N LYS A 247 -5.02 9.09 27.98
CA LYS A 247 -6.47 8.83 28.09
C LYS A 247 -7.09 8.81 26.71
N PHE A 248 -7.88 7.77 26.44
CA PHE A 248 -8.61 7.64 25.19
C PHE A 248 -10.04 8.16 25.36
N GLU A 249 -10.51 8.89 24.36
CA GLU A 249 -11.90 9.32 24.22
C GLU A 249 -12.65 8.40 23.27
N TYR A 250 -13.95 8.22 23.47
CA TYR A 250 -14.81 7.50 22.52
C TYR A 250 -15.71 8.51 21.81
N LYS A 251 -15.84 8.36 20.49
CA LYS A 251 -16.68 9.20 19.62
C LYS A 251 -17.65 8.35 18.85
N ASP A 252 -18.67 8.98 18.28
CA ASP A 252 -19.68 8.30 17.47
C ASP A 252 -19.03 7.47 16.35
N ALA A 253 -19.64 6.34 16.05
CA ALA A 253 -19.20 5.45 14.97
C ALA A 253 -19.26 6.19 13.62
N ARG A 254 -18.29 5.90 12.76
CA ARG A 254 -18.28 6.46 11.39
C ARG A 254 -19.23 5.68 10.50
N ALA A 255 -20.01 6.37 9.69
CA ALA A 255 -20.82 5.72 8.66
C ALA A 255 -19.92 4.98 7.66
N GLY A 256 -20.24 3.71 7.40
CA GLY A 256 -19.46 2.86 6.47
C GLY A 256 -18.16 2.29 7.05
N ASP A 257 -17.98 2.35 8.38
CA ASP A 257 -16.84 1.67 9.00
C ASP A 257 -17.04 0.15 8.95
N VAL A 258 -15.98 -0.57 8.53
CA VAL A 258 -16.01 -2.04 8.39
C VAL A 258 -15.81 -2.66 9.77
N ALA A 259 -16.69 -3.61 10.15
CA ALA A 259 -16.61 -4.26 11.45
C ALA A 259 -15.32 -5.09 11.61
N LEU A 260 -14.93 -5.82 10.57
CA LEU A 260 -13.80 -6.74 10.62
C LEU A 260 -13.06 -6.78 9.28
N THR A 261 -11.73 -6.66 9.31
CA THR A 261 -10.90 -6.96 8.14
C THR A 261 -9.91 -8.06 8.48
N ARG A 262 -9.83 -9.09 7.63
CA ARG A 262 -8.89 -10.20 7.81
C ARG A 262 -8.38 -10.69 6.46
N ALA A 263 -7.06 -10.76 6.30
CA ALA A 263 -6.41 -11.27 5.11
C ALA A 263 -6.57 -12.80 5.00
N ASN A 264 -6.85 -13.29 3.81
CA ASN A 264 -6.66 -14.69 3.49
C ASN A 264 -5.20 -14.95 3.14
N ILE A 265 -4.40 -15.26 4.13
CA ILE A 265 -2.94 -15.43 3.97
C ILE A 265 -2.54 -16.76 3.33
N GLU A 266 -3.41 -17.77 3.33
CA GLU A 266 -3.08 -19.14 2.91
C GLU A 266 -2.55 -19.23 1.48
N PRO A 267 -3.10 -18.53 0.46
CA PRO A 267 -2.57 -18.61 -0.89
C PRO A 267 -1.11 -18.14 -1.00
N LEU A 268 -0.78 -17.03 -0.31
CA LEU A 268 0.58 -16.48 -0.35
C LEU A 268 1.55 -17.29 0.51
N LYS A 269 1.08 -17.82 1.64
CA LYS A 269 1.84 -18.71 2.52
C LYS A 269 2.20 -20.04 1.83
N ASN A 270 1.27 -20.60 1.07
CA ASN A 270 1.50 -21.85 0.34
C ASN A 270 2.59 -21.75 -0.74
N ILE A 271 2.89 -20.55 -1.22
CA ILE A 271 3.99 -20.31 -2.16
C ILE A 271 5.26 -19.76 -1.49
N GLY A 272 5.27 -19.65 -0.15
CA GLY A 272 6.47 -19.42 0.65
C GLY A 272 6.63 -18.04 1.28
N TRP A 273 5.57 -17.21 1.33
CA TRP A 273 5.65 -15.92 2.02
C TRP A 273 4.59 -15.80 3.13
N CYS A 274 4.99 -15.26 4.27
CA CYS A 274 4.11 -14.79 5.34
C CYS A 274 4.69 -13.54 5.99
N ALA A 275 3.82 -12.75 6.64
CA ALA A 275 4.25 -11.66 7.49
C ALA A 275 5.02 -12.21 8.71
N ASN A 276 6.12 -11.56 9.09
CA ASN A 276 7.02 -12.01 10.15
C ASN A 276 7.01 -11.11 11.39
N ILE A 277 6.53 -9.88 11.27
CA ILE A 277 6.55 -8.91 12.37
C ILE A 277 5.28 -9.11 13.20
N ASP A 278 5.46 -9.49 14.46
CA ASP A 278 4.37 -9.56 15.42
C ASP A 278 3.72 -8.19 15.64
N ILE A 279 2.38 -8.17 15.68
CA ILE A 279 1.62 -6.93 15.78
C ILE A 279 1.93 -6.17 17.09
N ARG A 280 2.07 -6.90 18.20
CA ARG A 280 2.36 -6.30 19.48
C ARG A 280 3.76 -5.67 19.49
N GLU A 281 4.77 -6.38 18.99
CA GLU A 281 6.13 -5.88 18.87
C GLU A 281 6.19 -4.63 17.98
N GLY A 282 5.53 -4.68 16.82
CA GLY A 282 5.47 -3.54 15.90
C GLY A 282 4.72 -2.33 16.48
N MET A 283 3.68 -2.54 17.29
CA MET A 283 3.00 -1.45 18.01
C MET A 283 3.88 -0.87 19.11
N ILE A 284 4.57 -1.71 19.88
CA ILE A 284 5.55 -1.24 20.87
C ILE A 284 6.60 -0.36 20.19
N GLU A 285 7.15 -0.78 19.06
CA GLU A 285 8.10 0.04 18.28
C GLU A 285 7.50 1.40 17.89
N CYS A 286 6.24 1.42 17.36
CA CYS A 286 5.56 2.64 16.96
C CYS A 286 5.43 3.65 18.11
N PHE A 287 5.01 3.20 19.27
CA PHE A 287 4.67 4.08 20.38
C PHE A 287 5.87 4.39 21.29
N SER A 288 6.83 3.48 21.50
CA SER A 288 8.08 3.77 22.22
C SER A 288 8.96 4.79 21.50
N SER A 289 8.86 4.90 20.19
CA SER A 289 9.59 5.93 19.43
C SER A 289 9.14 7.36 19.73
N LEU A 290 7.99 7.54 20.39
CA LEU A 290 7.44 8.86 20.72
C LEU A 290 8.10 9.53 21.93
N GLU A 291 8.78 8.77 22.81
CA GLU A 291 9.41 9.29 24.02
C GLU A 291 10.70 10.12 23.78
N LYS A 292 11.23 10.12 22.56
CA LYS A 292 12.55 10.69 22.25
C LYS A 292 12.57 12.18 21.87
N ASN A 293 11.46 12.90 22.03
CA ASN A 293 11.36 14.33 21.68
C ASN A 293 10.95 15.20 22.88
N VAL A 294 11.58 15.00 24.05
CA VAL A 294 11.52 15.92 25.20
C VAL A 294 12.84 16.70 25.31
#